data_22db6b57ee45c934777e2681c3adaece
#
_entry.id   22db6b57ee45c934777e2681c3adaece
#
_cell.length_a   1.000
_cell.length_b   1.000
_cell.length_c   1.000
_cell.angle_alpha   90.00
_cell.angle_beta   90.00
_cell.angle_gamma   90.00
#
_symmetry.space_group_name_H-M   'P 1'
#
loop_
_entity.id
_entity.type
_entity.pdbx_description
1 polymer ?
#
loop_
_entity_poly.entity_id
_entity_poly.type
_entity_poly.pdbx_seq_one_letter_code
_entity_poly.pdbx_strand_id
1 'polypeptide(L)'
;MDGMSEEAAPAKGTIAKVIRDPHWWFKEVVLALIIGGLLAAGTVLGQKLVDDRRAERELHAALSANRHDLQMENLRFIRERSWDTPDDARRFADFDVAGQNLVGLRLTGSDFARADLSGANLSESDLSRSNFARANLHDANLTRAILRGAYFGPERIPDAPDRLGADLTDADLAEADLSDADLSHANLTGANLTRAKLTNVFYDATTTWPQGFSAPPSRAVK
;
A
#
# COMPACT_ATOMS: atom_id res chain seq x y z
N MET A 1 86.53 -35.80 -40.30
CA MET A 1 86.25 -34.46 -40.53
C MET A 1 85.01 -34.12 -39.71
N ASP A 2 85.17 -34.01 -38.47
CA ASP A 2 85.39 -32.83 -37.57
C ASP A 2 84.24 -31.88 -37.68
N GLY A 3 83.53 -31.80 -36.62
CA GLY A 3 82.51 -30.86 -36.35
C GLY A 3 82.05 -30.96 -34.88
N MET A 4 82.91 -30.55 -33.97
CA MET A 4 82.63 -30.49 -32.53
C MET A 4 81.46 -29.48 -32.29
N SER A 5 80.44 -29.96 -31.70
CA SER A 5 79.35 -29.15 -31.14
C SER A 5 79.71 -28.69 -29.73
N GLU A 6 79.85 -27.43 -29.59
CA GLU A 6 80.12 -26.70 -28.39
C GLU A 6 78.81 -26.67 -27.53
N GLU A 7 78.90 -27.33 -26.38
CA GLU A 7 77.82 -27.41 -25.40
C GLU A 7 77.82 -26.13 -24.56
N ALA A 8 76.82 -25.26 -24.76
CA ALA A 8 76.69 -24.04 -24.00
C ALA A 8 76.20 -24.34 -22.56
N ALA A 9 77.05 -24.03 -21.58
CA ALA A 9 76.71 -24.14 -20.16
C ALA A 9 75.56 -23.20 -19.74
N PRO A 10 74.67 -23.62 -18.86
CA PRO A 10 73.56 -22.82 -18.40
C PRO A 10 74.03 -21.68 -17.51
N ALA A 11 73.50 -20.50 -17.80
CA ALA A 11 73.81 -19.23 -17.09
C ALA A 11 73.50 -19.31 -15.59
N LYS A 12 74.53 -19.36 -14.80
CA LYS A 12 74.50 -19.34 -13.30
C LYS A 12 74.20 -17.97 -12.73
N GLY A 13 73.30 -17.19 -13.38
CA GLY A 13 73.08 -15.79 -12.98
C GLY A 13 71.76 -15.46 -12.29
N THR A 14 70.73 -16.33 -12.41
CA THR A 14 69.36 -15.88 -12.07
C THR A 14 68.93 -16.41 -10.69
N ILE A 15 69.52 -17.43 -10.11
CA ILE A 15 69.12 -18.02 -8.84
C ILE A 15 69.75 -17.27 -7.63
N ALA A 16 70.87 -16.62 -7.81
CA ALA A 16 71.60 -15.95 -6.71
C ALA A 16 71.04 -14.61 -6.24
N LYS A 17 70.07 -14.02 -6.99
CA LYS A 17 69.50 -12.72 -6.64
C LYS A 17 68.23 -12.81 -5.78
N VAL A 18 67.61 -14.01 -5.72
CA VAL A 18 66.38 -14.25 -4.94
C VAL A 18 66.65 -14.46 -3.44
N ILE A 19 67.88 -14.82 -3.06
CA ILE A 19 68.26 -15.13 -1.67
C ILE A 19 68.80 -13.93 -0.88
N ARG A 20 68.81 -12.76 -1.47
CA ARG A 20 69.48 -11.59 -0.83
C ARG A 20 68.54 -10.69 -0.01
N ASP A 21 67.27 -10.93 0.00
CA ASP A 21 66.34 -10.21 0.89
C ASP A 21 65.63 -11.22 1.84
N PRO A 22 66.15 -11.37 3.09
CA PRO A 22 65.61 -12.36 4.03
C PRO A 22 64.17 -12.09 4.47
N HIS A 23 63.56 -10.97 4.01
CA HIS A 23 62.20 -10.59 4.35
C HIS A 23 61.20 -10.72 3.20
N TRP A 24 61.63 -11.18 1.99
CA TRP A 24 60.72 -11.28 0.85
C TRP A 24 59.54 -12.24 1.10
N TRP A 25 59.82 -13.41 1.71
CA TRP A 25 58.80 -14.40 2.06
C TRP A 25 57.83 -13.88 3.13
N PHE A 26 58.35 -13.05 4.06
CA PHE A 26 57.50 -12.45 5.11
C PHE A 26 56.53 -11.46 4.50
N LYS A 27 56.92 -10.64 3.53
CA LYS A 27 56.04 -9.72 2.80
C LYS A 27 54.98 -10.49 2.04
N GLU A 28 55.33 -11.57 1.34
CA GLU A 28 54.38 -12.42 0.60
C GLU A 28 53.39 -13.12 1.53
N VAL A 29 53.82 -13.65 2.65
CA VAL A 29 52.95 -14.30 3.64
C VAL A 29 52.02 -13.28 4.30
N VAL A 30 52.53 -12.12 4.67
CA VAL A 30 51.70 -11.05 5.25
C VAL A 30 50.67 -10.53 4.23
N LEU A 31 51.07 -10.34 3.02
CA LEU A 31 50.16 -9.92 1.93
C LEU A 31 49.07 -10.98 1.70
N ALA A 32 49.42 -12.25 1.64
CA ALA A 32 48.48 -13.34 1.50
C ALA A 32 47.49 -13.43 2.67
N LEU A 33 47.96 -13.21 3.90
CA LEU A 33 47.07 -13.17 5.08
C LEU A 33 46.12 -11.96 5.07
N ILE A 34 46.60 -10.79 4.61
CA ILE A 34 45.76 -9.59 4.49
C ILE A 34 44.70 -9.80 3.42
N ILE A 35 45.08 -10.28 2.24
CA ILE A 35 44.14 -10.58 1.15
C ILE A 35 43.15 -11.66 1.58
N GLY A 36 43.62 -12.74 2.21
CA GLY A 36 42.72 -13.80 2.74
C GLY A 36 41.75 -13.27 3.79
N GLY A 37 42.21 -12.42 4.71
CA GLY A 37 41.37 -11.74 5.69
C GLY A 37 40.35 -10.83 5.10
N LEU A 38 40.70 -10.03 4.07
CA LEU A 38 39.80 -9.17 3.37
C LEU A 38 38.73 -9.94 2.58
N LEU A 39 39.12 -11.05 1.93
CA LEU A 39 38.18 -11.94 1.24
C LEU A 39 37.22 -12.63 2.21
N ALA A 40 37.73 -13.11 3.36
CA ALA A 40 36.88 -13.71 4.39
C ALA A 40 35.90 -12.68 5.00
N ALA A 41 36.38 -11.48 5.29
CA ALA A 41 35.52 -10.39 5.77
C ALA A 41 34.45 -10.01 4.70
N GLY A 42 34.84 -9.95 3.42
CA GLY A 42 33.94 -9.67 2.32
C GLY A 42 32.85 -10.74 2.16
N THR A 43 33.20 -12.02 2.33
CA THR A 43 32.23 -13.13 2.27
C THR A 43 31.25 -13.08 3.46
N VAL A 44 31.74 -12.82 4.67
CA VAL A 44 30.88 -12.71 5.87
C VAL A 44 29.94 -11.51 5.77
N LEU A 45 30.44 -10.35 5.33
CA LEU A 45 29.61 -9.17 5.08
C LEU A 45 28.59 -9.41 3.97
N GLY A 46 29.00 -10.06 2.89
CA GLY A 46 28.11 -10.43 1.80
C GLY A 46 27.00 -11.38 2.25
N GLN A 47 27.32 -12.40 3.04
CA GLN A 47 26.33 -13.31 3.62
C GLN A 47 25.37 -12.57 4.56
N LYS A 48 25.88 -11.72 5.44
CA LYS A 48 25.04 -10.93 6.33
C LYS A 48 24.06 -10.04 5.56
N LEU A 49 24.51 -9.37 4.49
CA LEU A 49 23.63 -8.55 3.65
C LEU A 49 22.55 -9.38 2.93
N VAL A 50 22.88 -10.60 2.54
CA VAL A 50 21.91 -11.52 1.91
C VAL A 50 20.90 -12.00 2.95
N ASP A 51 21.35 -12.35 4.14
CA ASP A 51 20.50 -12.83 5.23
C ASP A 51 19.56 -11.71 5.73
N ASP A 52 20.06 -10.49 5.88
CA ASP A 52 19.25 -9.32 6.24
C ASP A 52 18.13 -9.06 5.20
N ARG A 53 18.48 -9.10 3.91
CA ARG A 53 17.48 -8.95 2.82
C ARG A 53 16.48 -10.11 2.76
N ARG A 54 16.90 -11.29 3.15
CA ARG A 54 16.00 -12.46 3.23
C ARG A 54 15.04 -12.30 4.39
N ALA A 55 15.52 -11.92 5.56
CA ALA A 55 14.70 -11.67 6.74
C ALA A 55 13.68 -10.54 6.49
N GLU A 56 14.06 -9.45 5.81
CA GLU A 56 13.13 -8.39 5.40
C GLU A 56 12.03 -8.91 4.48
N ARG A 57 12.38 -9.73 3.46
CA ARG A 57 11.38 -10.32 2.55
C ARG A 57 10.44 -11.27 3.28
N GLU A 58 10.96 -12.11 4.17
CA GLU A 58 10.15 -13.04 4.97
C GLU A 58 9.20 -12.27 5.91
N LEU A 59 9.66 -11.17 6.52
CA LEU A 59 8.83 -10.30 7.33
C LEU A 59 7.73 -9.63 6.48
N HIS A 60 8.08 -9.06 5.33
CA HIS A 60 7.09 -8.47 4.42
C HIS A 60 6.08 -9.49 3.92
N ALA A 61 6.51 -10.71 3.59
CA ALA A 61 5.62 -11.79 3.19
C ALA A 61 4.67 -12.21 4.32
N ALA A 62 5.17 -12.31 5.56
CA ALA A 62 4.35 -12.64 6.72
C ALA A 62 3.33 -11.53 7.04
N LEU A 63 3.73 -10.25 6.95
CA LEU A 63 2.83 -9.11 7.15
C LEU A 63 1.75 -9.05 6.07
N SER A 64 2.10 -9.31 4.80
CA SER A 64 1.13 -9.32 3.71
C SER A 64 0.15 -10.49 3.81
N ALA A 65 0.61 -11.68 4.21
CA ALA A 65 -0.26 -12.83 4.45
C ALA A 65 -1.25 -12.56 5.60
N ASN A 66 -0.77 -12.01 6.72
CA ASN A 66 -1.63 -11.66 7.85
C ASN A 66 -2.67 -10.59 7.48
N ARG A 67 -2.29 -9.59 6.67
CA ARG A 67 -3.24 -8.60 6.16
C ARG A 67 -4.32 -9.25 5.29
N HIS A 68 -3.92 -10.14 4.39
CA HIS A 68 -4.85 -10.85 3.52
C HIS A 68 -5.87 -11.67 4.33
N ASP A 69 -5.39 -12.41 5.35
CA ASP A 69 -6.27 -13.20 6.21
C ASP A 69 -7.29 -12.32 6.95
N LEU A 70 -6.86 -11.18 7.49
CA LEU A 70 -7.74 -10.19 8.12
C LEU A 70 -8.76 -9.61 7.15
N GLN A 71 -8.35 -9.29 5.91
CA GLN A 71 -9.27 -8.80 4.88
C GLN A 71 -10.34 -9.84 4.55
N MET A 72 -9.96 -11.10 4.42
CA MET A 72 -10.91 -12.18 4.14
C MET A 72 -11.88 -12.42 5.30
N GLU A 73 -11.41 -12.30 6.55
CA GLU A 73 -12.25 -12.37 7.73
C GLU A 73 -13.25 -11.20 7.79
N ASN A 74 -12.78 -9.97 7.55
CA ASN A 74 -13.62 -8.77 7.49
C ASN A 74 -14.68 -8.90 6.39
N LEU A 75 -14.28 -9.34 5.21
CA LEU A 75 -15.19 -9.56 4.08
C LEU A 75 -16.28 -10.59 4.41
N ARG A 76 -15.89 -11.71 5.03
CA ARG A 76 -16.81 -12.74 5.48
C ARG A 76 -17.80 -12.16 6.50
N PHE A 77 -17.30 -11.43 7.48
CA PHE A 77 -18.10 -10.79 8.50
C PHE A 77 -19.12 -9.80 7.91
N ILE A 78 -18.72 -8.99 6.94
CA ILE A 78 -19.62 -8.06 6.23
C ILE A 78 -20.70 -8.85 5.47
N ARG A 79 -20.33 -9.89 4.73
CA ARG A 79 -21.28 -10.69 3.95
C ARG A 79 -22.29 -11.42 4.81
N GLU A 80 -21.88 -11.97 5.94
CA GLU A 80 -22.77 -12.66 6.89
C GLU A 80 -23.81 -11.69 7.46
N ARG A 81 -23.48 -10.40 7.61
CA ARG A 81 -24.38 -9.37 8.16
C ARG A 81 -25.14 -8.57 7.12
N SER A 82 -24.88 -8.78 5.84
CA SER A 82 -25.53 -8.01 4.77
C SER A 82 -27.01 -8.37 4.55
N TRP A 83 -27.50 -9.49 5.06
CA TRP A 83 -28.81 -10.00 4.68
C TRP A 83 -29.91 -9.82 5.71
N ASP A 84 -29.64 -9.90 7.02
CA ASP A 84 -30.71 -10.06 8.00
C ASP A 84 -30.41 -9.56 9.42
N THR A 85 -29.43 -8.66 9.59
CA THR A 85 -29.09 -8.14 10.92
C THR A 85 -29.71 -6.77 11.17
N PRO A 86 -30.13 -6.45 12.40
CA PRO A 86 -30.51 -5.10 12.80
C PRO A 86 -29.41 -4.08 12.49
N ASP A 87 -29.79 -2.84 12.19
CA ASP A 87 -28.87 -1.76 11.78
C ASP A 87 -27.72 -1.52 12.79
N ASP A 88 -27.95 -1.78 14.08
CA ASP A 88 -26.95 -1.64 15.14
C ASP A 88 -25.84 -2.71 15.12
N ALA A 89 -26.05 -3.82 14.41
CA ALA A 89 -25.06 -4.90 14.29
C ALA A 89 -24.06 -4.71 13.14
N ARG A 90 -24.25 -3.69 12.28
CA ARG A 90 -23.43 -3.44 11.07
C ARG A 90 -22.28 -2.49 11.34
N ARG A 91 -21.44 -2.83 12.32
CA ARG A 91 -20.27 -2.03 12.71
C ARG A 91 -19.04 -2.56 11.99
N PHE A 92 -18.63 -1.86 10.94
CA PHE A 92 -17.47 -2.16 10.11
C PHE A 92 -16.41 -1.04 10.18
N ALA A 93 -16.49 -0.23 11.23
CA ALA A 93 -15.51 0.82 11.47
C ALA A 93 -14.10 0.21 11.59
N ASP A 94 -13.10 0.92 11.04
CA ASP A 94 -11.70 0.50 11.00
C ASP A 94 -11.41 -0.82 10.22
N PHE A 95 -12.37 -1.36 9.48
CA PHE A 95 -12.15 -2.56 8.67
C PHE A 95 -11.26 -2.26 7.45
N ASP A 96 -10.30 -3.14 7.20
CA ASP A 96 -9.55 -3.19 5.94
C ASP A 96 -10.24 -4.20 5.02
N VAL A 97 -10.86 -3.71 3.96
CA VAL A 97 -11.46 -4.49 2.88
C VAL A 97 -11.09 -3.89 1.52
N ALA A 98 -9.89 -3.30 1.45
CA ALA A 98 -9.36 -2.73 0.23
C ALA A 98 -9.31 -3.77 -0.90
N GLY A 99 -9.76 -3.35 -2.09
CA GLY A 99 -9.81 -4.20 -3.28
C GLY A 99 -10.83 -5.35 -3.24
N GLN A 100 -11.64 -5.47 -2.18
CA GLN A 100 -12.58 -6.58 -2.02
C GLN A 100 -13.87 -6.40 -2.82
N ASN A 101 -14.53 -7.52 -3.14
CA ASN A 101 -15.78 -7.53 -3.87
C ASN A 101 -16.98 -7.52 -2.92
N LEU A 102 -17.70 -6.39 -2.88
CA LEU A 102 -18.88 -6.10 -2.05
C LEU A 102 -20.11 -5.78 -2.92
N VAL A 103 -20.13 -6.22 -4.18
CA VAL A 103 -21.20 -5.95 -5.17
C VAL A 103 -22.56 -6.40 -4.68
N GLY A 104 -23.56 -5.53 -4.80
CA GLY A 104 -24.96 -5.83 -4.57
C GLY A 104 -25.32 -6.13 -3.12
N LEU A 105 -24.43 -5.90 -2.15
CA LEU A 105 -24.71 -6.16 -0.75
C LEU A 105 -25.71 -5.15 -0.17
N ARG A 106 -26.51 -5.62 0.78
CA ARG A 106 -27.43 -4.78 1.58
C ARG A 106 -26.70 -4.30 2.83
N LEU A 107 -26.21 -3.06 2.79
CA LEU A 107 -25.38 -2.48 3.84
C LEU A 107 -25.98 -1.16 4.37
N THR A 108 -27.31 -1.07 4.31
CA THR A 108 -28.05 0.09 4.79
C THR A 108 -27.74 0.37 6.27
N GLY A 109 -27.41 1.62 6.61
CA GLY A 109 -27.11 2.05 7.99
C GLY A 109 -25.80 1.51 8.56
N SER A 110 -24.93 0.94 7.72
CA SER A 110 -23.63 0.41 8.16
C SER A 110 -22.68 1.51 8.62
N ASP A 111 -21.88 1.21 9.62
CA ASP A 111 -20.81 2.08 10.09
C ASP A 111 -19.46 1.64 9.49
N PHE A 112 -18.97 2.39 8.51
CA PHE A 112 -17.67 2.23 7.85
C PHE A 112 -16.71 3.37 8.24
N ALA A 113 -16.93 4.02 9.37
CA ALA A 113 -16.03 5.08 9.80
C ALA A 113 -14.57 4.59 9.85
N ARG A 114 -13.65 5.33 9.23
CA ARG A 114 -12.21 5.02 9.14
C ARG A 114 -11.88 3.68 8.44
N ALA A 115 -12.84 3.02 7.81
CA ALA A 115 -12.59 1.80 7.06
C ALA A 115 -11.72 2.08 5.82
N ASP A 116 -10.87 1.13 5.47
CA ASP A 116 -10.15 1.13 4.19
C ASP A 116 -10.94 0.31 3.17
N LEU A 117 -11.58 1.01 2.25
CA LEU A 117 -12.38 0.53 1.13
C LEU A 117 -11.71 0.87 -0.22
N SER A 118 -10.41 1.24 -0.20
CA SER A 118 -9.72 1.66 -1.41
C SER A 118 -9.72 0.56 -2.48
N GLY A 119 -10.08 0.93 -3.71
CA GLY A 119 -10.22 -0.02 -4.82
C GLY A 119 -11.29 -1.09 -4.63
N ALA A 120 -12.10 -1.05 -3.56
CA ALA A 120 -13.17 -2.02 -3.34
C ALA A 120 -14.29 -1.87 -4.38
N ASN A 121 -14.93 -2.98 -4.74
CA ASN A 121 -16.07 -2.96 -5.63
C ASN A 121 -17.39 -3.02 -4.83
N LEU A 122 -18.03 -1.87 -4.68
CA LEU A 122 -19.31 -1.64 -3.99
C LEU A 122 -20.45 -1.38 -5.00
N SER A 123 -20.27 -1.71 -6.28
CA SER A 123 -21.29 -1.43 -7.29
C SER A 123 -22.60 -2.11 -6.96
N GLU A 124 -23.70 -1.42 -7.28
CA GLU A 124 -25.08 -1.88 -7.07
C GLU A 124 -25.44 -2.20 -5.59
N SER A 125 -24.56 -1.89 -4.62
CA SER A 125 -24.84 -2.10 -3.20
C SER A 125 -25.81 -1.05 -2.64
N ASP A 126 -26.58 -1.42 -1.63
CA ASP A 126 -27.42 -0.50 -0.87
C ASP A 126 -26.68 -0.06 0.41
N LEU A 127 -26.11 1.15 0.32
CA LEU A 127 -25.33 1.83 1.36
C LEU A 127 -26.11 3.03 1.95
N SER A 128 -27.43 3.03 1.79
CA SER A 128 -28.26 4.12 2.29
C SER A 128 -28.05 4.35 3.78
N ARG A 129 -27.90 5.63 4.19
CA ARG A 129 -27.71 6.06 5.58
C ARG A 129 -26.45 5.49 6.25
N SER A 130 -25.51 4.94 5.49
CA SER A 130 -24.24 4.45 6.03
C SER A 130 -23.33 5.60 6.41
N ASN A 131 -22.48 5.35 7.42
CA ASN A 131 -21.48 6.28 7.90
C ASN A 131 -20.12 5.95 7.30
N PHE A 132 -19.57 6.86 6.51
CA PHE A 132 -18.24 6.79 5.88
C PHE A 132 -17.31 7.88 6.45
N ALA A 133 -17.53 8.34 7.68
CA ALA A 133 -16.68 9.36 8.27
C ALA A 133 -15.20 8.96 8.20
N ARG A 134 -14.35 9.76 7.52
CA ARG A 134 -12.92 9.48 7.33
C ARG A 134 -12.60 8.13 6.65
N ALA A 135 -13.55 7.48 6.00
CA ALA A 135 -13.29 6.28 5.23
C ALA A 135 -12.41 6.57 4.01
N ASN A 136 -11.55 5.62 3.65
CA ASN A 136 -10.77 5.65 2.43
C ASN A 136 -11.51 4.89 1.33
N LEU A 137 -12.05 5.61 0.35
CA LEU A 137 -12.76 5.09 -0.82
C LEU A 137 -12.00 5.43 -2.12
N HIS A 138 -10.67 5.70 -2.02
CA HIS A 138 -9.85 5.99 -3.19
C HIS A 138 -9.94 4.86 -4.22
N ASP A 139 -10.14 5.19 -5.50
CA ASP A 139 -10.34 4.22 -6.59
C ASP A 139 -11.49 3.21 -6.38
N ALA A 140 -12.38 3.41 -5.40
CA ALA A 140 -13.50 2.49 -5.19
C ALA A 140 -14.52 2.56 -6.33
N ASN A 141 -15.10 1.41 -6.69
CA ASN A 141 -16.20 1.33 -7.63
C ASN A 141 -17.54 1.36 -6.89
N LEU A 142 -18.25 2.47 -6.98
CA LEU A 142 -19.57 2.72 -6.41
C LEU A 142 -20.65 2.89 -7.52
N THR A 143 -20.39 2.38 -8.73
CA THR A 143 -21.29 2.48 -9.86
C THR A 143 -22.67 1.94 -9.49
N ARG A 144 -23.71 2.75 -9.68
CA ARG A 144 -25.11 2.42 -9.35
C ARG A 144 -25.36 2.10 -7.86
N ALA A 145 -24.43 2.41 -6.96
CA ALA A 145 -24.67 2.24 -5.53
C ALA A 145 -25.79 3.17 -5.05
N ILE A 146 -26.54 2.72 -4.05
CA ILE A 146 -27.56 3.54 -3.39
C ILE A 146 -26.94 4.12 -2.12
N LEU A 147 -26.62 5.43 -2.15
CA LEU A 147 -25.94 6.17 -1.08
C LEU A 147 -26.83 7.22 -0.43
N ARG A 148 -28.16 7.03 -0.50
CA ARG A 148 -29.12 8.02 -0.02
C ARG A 148 -28.96 8.30 1.46
N GLY A 149 -28.75 9.57 1.79
CA GLY A 149 -28.54 10.01 3.19
C GLY A 149 -27.27 9.46 3.83
N ALA A 150 -26.32 8.94 3.03
CA ALA A 150 -25.02 8.51 3.53
C ALA A 150 -24.21 9.72 4.04
N TYR A 151 -23.37 9.49 5.04
CA TYR A 151 -22.54 10.49 5.67
C TYR A 151 -21.07 10.29 5.31
N PHE A 152 -20.49 11.27 4.64
CA PHE A 152 -19.08 11.29 4.23
C PHE A 152 -18.26 12.37 4.93
N GLY A 153 -18.88 13.05 5.87
CA GLY A 153 -18.28 14.17 6.60
C GLY A 153 -17.20 13.74 7.60
N PRO A 154 -16.68 14.69 8.37
CA PRO A 154 -15.70 14.40 9.41
C PRO A 154 -16.30 13.58 10.54
N GLU A 155 -15.46 12.85 11.24
CA GLU A 155 -15.89 12.17 12.47
C GLU A 155 -16.40 13.21 13.49
N ARG A 156 -17.51 12.90 14.16
CA ARG A 156 -18.16 13.81 15.12
C ARG A 156 -17.51 13.75 16.50
N ILE A 157 -16.18 13.90 16.53
CA ILE A 157 -15.43 14.01 17.78
C ILE A 157 -15.30 15.50 18.11
N PRO A 158 -15.75 15.96 19.31
CA PRO A 158 -15.50 17.33 19.75
C PRO A 158 -14.00 17.61 19.75
N ASP A 159 -13.61 18.79 19.25
CA ASP A 159 -12.23 19.29 19.24
C ASP A 159 -11.20 18.45 18.45
N ALA A 160 -11.65 17.57 17.53
CA ALA A 160 -10.74 16.92 16.61
C ALA A 160 -9.99 17.97 15.77
N PRO A 161 -8.63 17.96 15.78
CA PRO A 161 -7.85 18.96 15.06
C PRO A 161 -8.00 18.84 13.55
N ASP A 162 -8.31 17.63 13.07
CA ASP A 162 -8.42 17.29 11.65
C ASP A 162 -9.86 16.96 11.29
N ARG A 163 -10.57 17.93 10.74
CA ARG A 163 -11.92 17.73 10.21
C ARG A 163 -11.84 17.20 8.78
N LEU A 164 -11.29 15.99 8.59
CA LEU A 164 -11.26 15.33 7.30
C LEU A 164 -12.54 14.51 7.12
N GLY A 165 -13.16 14.64 5.95
CA GLY A 165 -14.24 13.76 5.50
C GLY A 165 -13.69 12.48 4.87
N ALA A 166 -14.55 11.75 4.17
CA ALA A 166 -14.15 10.59 3.40
C ALA A 166 -13.27 10.98 2.20
N ASP A 167 -12.32 10.12 1.86
CA ASP A 167 -11.55 10.22 0.62
C ASP A 167 -12.22 9.41 -0.50
N LEU A 168 -12.78 10.12 -1.47
CA LEU A 168 -13.42 9.59 -2.67
C LEU A 168 -12.61 9.92 -3.93
N THR A 169 -11.29 10.20 -3.75
CA THR A 169 -10.41 10.52 -4.89
C THR A 169 -10.46 9.39 -5.92
N ASP A 170 -10.67 9.76 -7.18
CA ASP A 170 -10.74 8.84 -8.33
C ASP A 170 -11.82 7.74 -8.22
N ALA A 171 -12.74 7.81 -7.26
CA ALA A 171 -13.83 6.85 -7.11
C ALA A 171 -14.80 6.91 -8.31
N ASP A 172 -15.31 5.75 -8.74
CA ASP A 172 -16.37 5.69 -9.76
C ASP A 172 -17.76 5.70 -9.11
N LEU A 173 -18.43 6.86 -9.16
CA LEU A 173 -19.78 7.12 -8.67
C LEU A 173 -20.78 7.22 -9.81
N ALA A 174 -20.47 6.69 -11.00
CA ALA A 174 -21.37 6.78 -12.13
C ALA A 174 -22.73 6.13 -11.80
N GLU A 175 -23.80 6.86 -12.11
CA GLU A 175 -25.19 6.45 -11.87
C GLU A 175 -25.53 6.19 -10.37
N ALA A 176 -24.64 6.51 -9.43
CA ALA A 176 -24.92 6.37 -8.01
C ALA A 176 -26.02 7.33 -7.53
N ASP A 177 -26.80 6.93 -6.54
CA ASP A 177 -27.82 7.77 -5.91
C ASP A 177 -27.30 8.35 -4.58
N LEU A 178 -26.78 9.56 -4.64
CA LEU A 178 -26.27 10.36 -3.50
C LEU A 178 -27.33 11.32 -2.93
N SER A 179 -28.60 11.15 -3.28
CA SER A 179 -29.65 12.05 -2.79
C SER A 179 -29.64 12.13 -1.26
N ASP A 180 -29.77 13.34 -0.72
CA ASP A 180 -29.73 13.63 0.73
C ASP A 180 -28.41 13.28 1.42
N ALA A 181 -27.34 12.90 0.72
CA ALA A 181 -26.04 12.59 1.32
C ALA A 181 -25.38 13.85 1.91
N ASP A 182 -24.55 13.65 2.92
CA ASP A 182 -23.69 14.68 3.50
C ASP A 182 -22.25 14.45 3.01
N LEU A 183 -21.78 15.34 2.14
CA LEU A 183 -20.45 15.35 1.52
C LEU A 183 -19.53 16.42 2.13
N SER A 184 -19.89 16.97 3.30
CA SER A 184 -19.05 17.98 3.95
C SER A 184 -17.64 17.44 4.21
N HIS A 185 -16.62 18.25 3.90
CA HIS A 185 -15.21 17.89 4.01
C HIS A 185 -14.76 16.69 3.16
N ALA A 186 -15.63 16.09 2.33
CA ALA A 186 -15.27 14.96 1.46
C ALA A 186 -14.34 15.39 0.31
N ASN A 187 -13.44 14.52 -0.07
CA ASN A 187 -12.55 14.71 -1.22
C ASN A 187 -13.04 13.89 -2.42
N LEU A 188 -13.61 14.55 -3.43
CA LEU A 188 -14.09 13.95 -4.68
C LEU A 188 -13.18 14.28 -5.88
N THR A 189 -11.93 14.66 -5.64
CA THR A 189 -10.97 14.96 -6.72
C THR A 189 -10.87 13.78 -7.68
N GLY A 190 -11.06 14.02 -8.99
CA GLY A 190 -10.98 12.96 -10.00
C GLY A 190 -12.18 11.99 -10.03
N ALA A 191 -13.08 12.02 -9.06
CA ALA A 191 -14.22 11.11 -9.02
C ALA A 191 -15.13 11.24 -10.25
N ASN A 192 -15.64 10.11 -10.73
CA ASN A 192 -16.60 10.06 -11.84
C ASN A 192 -18.03 10.17 -11.31
N LEU A 193 -18.64 11.34 -11.46
CA LEU A 193 -20.03 11.62 -11.08
C LEU A 193 -21.00 11.58 -12.27
N THR A 194 -20.65 10.89 -13.36
CA THR A 194 -21.49 10.81 -14.56
C THR A 194 -22.85 10.22 -14.23
N ARG A 195 -23.90 11.00 -14.46
CA ARG A 195 -25.30 10.64 -14.15
C ARG A 195 -25.59 10.34 -12.68
N ALA A 196 -24.69 10.67 -11.75
CA ALA A 196 -24.97 10.55 -10.33
C ALA A 196 -26.14 11.47 -9.93
N LYS A 197 -27.00 11.00 -9.03
CA LYS A 197 -28.07 11.80 -8.46
C LYS A 197 -27.57 12.51 -7.22
N LEU A 198 -27.53 13.85 -7.30
CA LEU A 198 -27.06 14.74 -6.24
C LEU A 198 -28.18 15.63 -5.69
N THR A 199 -29.41 15.11 -5.67
CA THR A 199 -30.56 15.89 -5.21
C THR A 199 -30.45 16.13 -3.72
N ASN A 200 -30.55 17.42 -3.31
CA ASN A 200 -30.59 17.80 -1.90
C ASN A 200 -29.34 17.37 -1.09
N VAL A 201 -28.16 17.26 -1.74
CA VAL A 201 -26.90 16.97 -1.05
C VAL A 201 -26.49 18.13 -0.15
N PHE A 202 -25.87 17.81 0.98
CA PHE A 202 -25.17 18.79 1.82
C PHE A 202 -23.66 18.74 1.54
N TYR A 203 -23.03 19.90 1.41
CA TYR A 203 -21.59 20.06 1.29
C TYR A 203 -21.19 21.45 1.76
N ASP A 204 -19.90 21.64 2.03
CA ASP A 204 -19.36 22.91 2.51
C ASP A 204 -18.18 23.41 1.67
N ALA A 205 -17.54 24.50 2.10
CA ALA A 205 -16.43 25.10 1.37
C ALA A 205 -15.16 24.24 1.33
N THR A 206 -15.08 23.20 2.17
CA THR A 206 -13.94 22.28 2.23
C THR A 206 -14.14 21.02 1.38
N THR A 207 -15.37 20.77 0.88
CA THR A 207 -15.64 19.71 -0.06
C THR A 207 -14.93 19.98 -1.38
N THR A 208 -14.11 19.03 -1.84
CA THR A 208 -13.43 19.14 -3.14
C THR A 208 -14.18 18.35 -4.19
N TRP A 209 -14.39 18.95 -5.34
CA TRP A 209 -15.12 18.39 -6.48
C TRP A 209 -14.18 18.03 -7.63
N PRO A 210 -14.57 17.11 -8.52
CA PRO A 210 -13.80 16.83 -9.72
C PRO A 210 -13.57 18.09 -10.57
N GLN A 211 -12.44 18.17 -11.24
CA GLN A 211 -12.12 19.31 -12.10
C GLN A 211 -13.19 19.52 -13.17
N GLY A 212 -13.71 20.75 -13.28
CA GLY A 212 -14.75 21.11 -14.26
C GLY A 212 -16.16 20.65 -13.87
N PHE A 213 -16.34 20.01 -12.72
CA PHE A 213 -17.67 19.65 -12.23
C PHE A 213 -18.39 20.88 -11.65
N SER A 214 -19.65 21.06 -12.02
CA SER A 214 -20.51 22.12 -11.48
C SER A 214 -21.34 21.56 -10.34
N ALA A 215 -20.97 21.86 -9.11
CA ALA A 215 -21.70 21.37 -7.95
C ALA A 215 -23.16 21.86 -7.95
N PRO A 216 -24.13 21.00 -7.61
CA PRO A 216 -25.53 21.38 -7.50
C PRO A 216 -25.73 22.35 -6.32
N PRO A 217 -26.89 23.01 -6.19
CA PRO A 217 -27.19 23.79 -5.00
C PRO A 217 -27.10 22.93 -3.74
N SER A 218 -26.29 23.36 -2.75
CA SER A 218 -26.22 22.69 -1.45
C SER A 218 -27.52 22.88 -0.68
N ARG A 219 -27.92 21.82 0.04
CA ARG A 219 -29.03 21.94 1.00
C ARG A 219 -28.66 22.93 2.11
N ALA A 220 -29.50 23.92 2.34
CA ALA A 220 -29.30 24.84 3.45
C ALA A 220 -29.35 24.09 4.79
N VAL A 221 -28.37 24.37 5.66
CA VAL A 221 -28.43 23.94 7.07
C VAL A 221 -29.58 24.70 7.73
N LYS A 222 -30.56 23.95 8.24
CA LYS A 222 -31.63 24.53 9.06
C LYS A 222 -31.19 24.68 10.49
#